data_d42b9234c930a5796074ecabf81bd59c
#
_entry.id   d42b9234c930a5796074ecabf81bd59c
#
_cell.length_a   1.000
_cell.length_b   1.000
_cell.length_c   1.000
_cell.angle_alpha   90.00
_cell.angle_beta   90.00
_cell.angle_gamma   90.00
#
_symmetry.space_group_name_H-M   'P 1'
#
loop_
_entity.id
_entity.type
_entity.pdbx_description
1 polymer ?
#
loop_
_entity_poly.entity_id
_entity_poly.type
_entity_poly.pdbx_seq_one_letter_code
_entity_poly.pdbx_strand_id
1 'polypeptide(L)'
;MKSKQIVISILAVLFVSPLMGTFAQQAASSGSIEVITTFDYPGTGNQTLPQKINERGDVVGEYIDSSGVARGFVRFSDGSFSDPIVDPNDNVGFTEGRGINNSRSVAGDYAISDGTLHSFFWSGGTFTEYDVPSTVQTNLLSINDAGDFTGAFDPDGSGIFQAFVSIDGTLTSWSVPGAGSTFAYEINNSNELVVGYYLDGAVLHGYYRDVNGVLHFPIDPSGSVATVLFGLNDKNWVVGRYASAGVTHGLFFLPPSNFFTFDYPGSTFTSLNGINDRGIICGRYVASGIAHGFLARVRGTPPTQPMAPGMMPNKAPSLVAPLNPSPAEWGDAMPAR
;
A
#
# COMPACT_ATOMS: atom_id res chain seq x y z
N MET A 1 -51.51 -81.50 -42.65
CA MET A 1 -50.29 -81.23 -41.79
C MET A 1 -50.02 -79.82 -41.90
N LYS A 2 -50.23 -79.05 -40.79
CA LYS A 2 -50.12 -77.59 -40.73
C LYS A 2 -48.70 -77.21 -40.24
N SER A 3 -47.93 -76.53 -41.07
CA SER A 3 -46.59 -75.95 -40.68
C SER A 3 -46.80 -74.66 -39.89
N LYS A 4 -46.27 -74.61 -38.69
CA LYS A 4 -46.21 -73.38 -37.86
C LYS A 4 -45.05 -72.59 -38.30
N GLN A 5 -45.29 -71.37 -38.77
CA GLN A 5 -44.25 -70.36 -38.92
C GLN A 5 -43.98 -69.65 -37.57
N ILE A 6 -42.74 -69.66 -37.20
CA ILE A 6 -42.26 -68.88 -36.03
C ILE A 6 -41.84 -67.54 -36.53
N VAL A 7 -42.51 -66.47 -36.04
CA VAL A 7 -42.12 -65.08 -36.28
C VAL A 7 -41.16 -64.65 -35.16
N ILE A 8 -39.92 -64.41 -35.52
CA ILE A 8 -38.93 -63.83 -34.59
C ILE A 8 -38.99 -62.32 -34.72
N SER A 9 -39.53 -61.67 -33.70
CA SER A 9 -39.48 -60.19 -33.57
C SER A 9 -38.11 -59.79 -33.07
N ILE A 10 -37.32 -59.12 -33.90
CA ILE A 10 -36.08 -58.50 -33.51
C ILE A 10 -36.42 -57.12 -32.90
N LEU A 11 -36.22 -57.00 -31.60
CA LEU A 11 -36.34 -55.73 -30.87
C LEU A 11 -35.03 -54.92 -31.05
N ALA A 12 -35.06 -53.94 -31.89
CA ALA A 12 -33.90 -53.00 -32.03
C ALA A 12 -33.85 -52.02 -30.80
N VAL A 13 -32.88 -52.26 -29.94
CA VAL A 13 -32.59 -51.35 -28.83
C VAL A 13 -31.74 -50.24 -29.38
N LEU A 14 -32.33 -49.07 -29.56
CA LEU A 14 -31.61 -47.83 -29.82
C LEU A 14 -30.85 -47.37 -28.55
N PHE A 15 -29.53 -47.56 -28.55
CA PHE A 15 -28.66 -46.93 -27.58
C PHE A 15 -28.53 -45.44 -27.93
N VAL A 16 -29.26 -44.59 -27.21
CA VAL A 16 -29.01 -43.14 -27.17
C VAL A 16 -27.83 -42.93 -26.24
N SER A 17 -26.65 -42.73 -26.80
CA SER A 17 -25.49 -42.28 -26.03
C SER A 17 -25.73 -40.85 -25.57
N PRO A 18 -25.66 -40.53 -24.25
CA PRO A 18 -25.66 -39.14 -23.85
C PRO A 18 -24.35 -38.48 -24.33
N LEU A 19 -24.45 -37.46 -25.17
CA LEU A 19 -23.36 -36.53 -25.44
C LEU A 19 -23.03 -35.86 -24.11
N MET A 20 -22.08 -36.37 -23.36
CA MET A 20 -21.45 -35.65 -22.29
C MET A 20 -20.63 -34.54 -22.94
N GLY A 21 -21.25 -33.36 -23.06
CA GLY A 21 -20.51 -32.15 -23.29
C GLY A 21 -19.54 -31.97 -22.13
N THR A 22 -18.26 -32.17 -22.38
CA THR A 22 -17.20 -31.73 -21.49
C THR A 22 -17.27 -30.20 -21.47
N PHE A 23 -18.01 -29.66 -20.50
CA PHE A 23 -17.76 -28.27 -20.09
C PHE A 23 -16.32 -28.27 -19.55
N ALA A 24 -15.39 -27.80 -20.37
CA ALA A 24 -14.10 -27.42 -19.89
C ALA A 24 -14.37 -26.32 -18.84
N GLN A 25 -14.31 -26.69 -17.58
CA GLN A 25 -14.33 -25.76 -16.47
C GLN A 25 -13.06 -24.94 -16.68
N GLN A 26 -13.21 -23.74 -17.28
CA GLN A 26 -12.14 -22.79 -17.43
C GLN A 26 -11.70 -22.49 -16.01
N ALA A 27 -10.55 -23.03 -15.61
CA ALA A 27 -9.95 -22.74 -14.34
C ALA A 27 -9.86 -21.21 -14.27
N ALA A 28 -10.57 -20.61 -13.34
CA ALA A 28 -10.43 -19.19 -13.08
C ALA A 28 -8.93 -18.96 -12.85
N SER A 29 -8.30 -18.16 -13.70
CA SER A 29 -6.90 -17.83 -13.55
C SER A 29 -6.77 -17.14 -12.18
N SER A 30 -6.10 -17.80 -11.25
CA SER A 30 -5.74 -17.20 -9.98
C SER A 30 -5.00 -15.89 -10.28
N GLY A 31 -5.48 -14.76 -9.74
CA GLY A 31 -4.85 -13.49 -9.95
C GLY A 31 -3.37 -13.54 -9.53
N SER A 32 -2.54 -12.78 -10.19
CA SER A 32 -1.11 -12.65 -9.88
C SER A 32 -0.72 -11.18 -9.88
N ILE A 33 0.38 -10.87 -9.19
CA ILE A 33 1.04 -9.56 -9.30
C ILE A 33 2.29 -9.79 -10.14
N GLU A 34 2.44 -9.02 -11.22
CA GLU A 34 3.52 -9.11 -12.18
C GLU A 34 4.29 -7.80 -12.23
N VAL A 35 5.62 -7.84 -12.04
CA VAL A 35 6.49 -6.66 -12.20
C VAL A 35 6.47 -6.21 -13.65
N ILE A 36 6.19 -4.92 -13.89
CA ILE A 36 6.20 -4.29 -15.22
C ILE A 36 7.59 -3.74 -15.53
N THR A 37 8.16 -2.99 -14.55
CA THR A 37 9.44 -2.30 -14.70
C THR A 37 10.00 -1.92 -13.34
N THR A 38 11.29 -1.67 -13.30
CA THR A 38 11.98 -1.05 -12.17
C THR A 38 12.45 0.33 -12.56
N PHE A 39 12.69 1.20 -11.59
CA PHE A 39 13.20 2.53 -11.82
C PHE A 39 13.95 3.06 -10.60
N ASP A 40 14.90 3.93 -10.89
CA ASP A 40 15.61 4.71 -9.89
C ASP A 40 15.57 6.18 -10.26
N TYR A 41 15.51 7.05 -9.26
CA TYR A 41 15.73 8.47 -9.47
C TYR A 41 17.15 8.69 -10.02
N PRO A 42 17.36 9.52 -11.04
CA PRO A 42 18.66 9.70 -11.68
C PRO A 42 19.76 10.11 -10.68
N GLY A 43 20.86 9.41 -10.68
CA GLY A 43 22.00 9.64 -9.81
C GLY A 43 22.57 8.35 -9.22
N THR A 44 23.88 8.33 -8.93
CA THR A 44 24.54 7.11 -8.41
C THR A 44 24.32 6.98 -6.90
N GLY A 45 23.86 5.81 -6.45
CA GLY A 45 23.72 5.49 -5.03
C GLY A 45 22.51 6.11 -4.32
N ASN A 46 21.56 6.67 -5.09
CA ASN A 46 20.34 7.20 -4.52
C ASN A 46 19.39 6.08 -4.08
N GLN A 47 18.79 6.24 -2.91
CA GLN A 47 17.62 5.44 -2.54
C GLN A 47 16.40 6.00 -3.28
N THR A 48 15.55 5.14 -3.85
CA THR A 48 14.33 5.56 -4.54
C THR A 48 13.12 4.95 -3.83
N LEU A 49 12.27 5.82 -3.30
CA LEU A 49 11.18 5.45 -2.38
C LEU A 49 9.84 5.95 -2.95
N PRO A 50 9.21 5.18 -3.87
CA PRO A 50 7.88 5.50 -4.37
C PRO A 50 6.84 5.41 -3.26
N GLN A 51 5.94 6.38 -3.18
CA GLN A 51 4.88 6.44 -2.16
C GLN A 51 3.50 6.17 -2.74
N LYS A 52 3.07 6.93 -3.76
CA LYS A 52 1.73 6.82 -4.35
C LYS A 52 1.76 6.86 -5.87
N ILE A 53 0.67 6.36 -6.47
CA ILE A 53 0.45 6.37 -7.92
C ILE A 53 -0.97 6.86 -8.22
N ASN A 54 -1.10 7.80 -9.16
CA ASN A 54 -2.41 8.28 -9.62
C ASN A 54 -2.96 7.45 -10.79
N GLU A 55 -4.16 7.80 -11.27
CA GLU A 55 -4.80 7.11 -12.40
C GLU A 55 -4.10 7.36 -13.74
N ARG A 56 -3.27 8.40 -13.86
CA ARG A 56 -2.44 8.62 -15.04
C ARG A 56 -1.24 7.67 -15.10
N GLY A 57 -0.85 7.11 -13.95
CA GLY A 57 0.36 6.31 -13.76
C GLY A 57 1.57 7.15 -13.37
N ASP A 58 1.36 8.39 -12.97
CA ASP A 58 2.41 9.21 -12.36
C ASP A 58 2.62 8.75 -10.92
N VAL A 59 3.87 8.65 -10.49
CA VAL A 59 4.27 8.18 -9.16
C VAL A 59 4.93 9.33 -8.42
N VAL A 60 4.47 9.59 -7.19
CA VAL A 60 5.15 10.49 -6.24
C VAL A 60 5.96 9.67 -5.26
N GLY A 61 7.02 10.25 -4.75
CA GLY A 61 7.87 9.69 -3.70
C GLY A 61 9.00 10.62 -3.34
N GLU A 62 9.97 10.07 -2.64
CA GLU A 62 11.24 10.75 -2.35
C GLU A 62 12.43 9.92 -2.81
N TYR A 63 13.56 10.57 -3.00
CA TYR A 63 14.85 9.91 -3.11
C TYR A 63 15.79 10.46 -2.04
N ILE A 64 16.66 9.59 -1.55
CA ILE A 64 17.68 9.96 -0.58
C ILE A 64 19.03 9.87 -1.28
N ASP A 65 19.76 10.97 -1.37
CA ASP A 65 21.07 10.99 -2.01
C ASP A 65 22.17 10.40 -1.12
N SER A 66 23.37 10.27 -1.66
CA SER A 66 24.52 9.69 -0.94
C SER A 66 24.96 10.50 0.29
N SER A 67 24.47 11.73 0.45
CA SER A 67 24.70 12.58 1.61
C SER A 67 23.61 12.44 2.68
N GLY A 68 22.58 11.61 2.41
CA GLY A 68 21.44 11.42 3.32
C GLY A 68 20.36 12.48 3.20
N VAL A 69 20.39 13.31 2.16
CA VAL A 69 19.38 14.36 1.92
C VAL A 69 18.21 13.77 1.16
N ALA A 70 17.01 13.91 1.73
CA ALA A 70 15.75 13.47 1.11
C ALA A 70 15.11 14.61 0.31
N ARG A 71 14.63 14.29 -0.91
CA ARG A 71 13.90 15.22 -1.77
C ARG A 71 12.76 14.51 -2.46
N GLY A 72 11.62 15.16 -2.52
CA GLY A 72 10.47 14.66 -3.25
C GLY A 72 10.70 14.62 -4.76
N PHE A 73 9.98 13.73 -5.45
CA PHE A 73 9.92 13.66 -6.91
C PHE A 73 8.53 13.27 -7.41
N VAL A 74 8.25 13.59 -8.66
CA VAL A 74 7.20 12.94 -9.45
C VAL A 74 7.88 12.21 -10.61
N ARG A 75 7.65 10.90 -10.75
CA ARG A 75 7.96 10.12 -11.93
C ARG A 75 6.71 10.07 -12.81
N PHE A 76 6.80 10.66 -13.99
CA PHE A 76 5.69 10.66 -14.93
C PHE A 76 5.48 9.29 -15.59
N SER A 77 4.29 9.06 -16.12
CA SER A 77 3.91 7.79 -16.74
C SER A 77 4.75 7.41 -17.97
N ASP A 78 5.40 8.39 -18.60
CA ASP A 78 6.36 8.18 -19.70
C ASP A 78 7.76 7.77 -19.22
N GLY A 79 7.99 7.76 -17.91
CA GLY A 79 9.25 7.39 -17.28
C GLY A 79 10.19 8.55 -16.96
N SER A 80 9.88 9.76 -17.38
CA SER A 80 10.63 10.95 -16.99
C SER A 80 10.36 11.35 -15.54
N PHE A 81 11.25 12.18 -14.97
CA PHE A 81 11.12 12.68 -13.62
C PHE A 81 10.97 14.20 -13.61
N SER A 82 10.29 14.72 -12.59
CA SER A 82 10.30 16.14 -12.27
C SER A 82 11.69 16.58 -11.80
N ASP A 83 11.91 17.89 -11.78
CA ASP A 83 12.95 18.46 -10.92
C ASP A 83 12.66 18.05 -9.45
N PRO A 84 13.70 18.02 -8.59
CA PRO A 84 13.51 17.76 -7.17
C PRO A 84 12.46 18.68 -6.55
N ILE A 85 11.56 18.10 -5.78
CA ILE A 85 10.62 18.86 -4.95
C ILE A 85 11.32 19.11 -3.61
N VAL A 86 11.61 20.37 -3.31
CA VAL A 86 12.24 20.79 -2.06
C VAL A 86 11.45 21.96 -1.54
N ASP A 87 10.87 21.81 -0.34
CA ASP A 87 10.14 22.88 0.29
C ASP A 87 11.09 24.05 0.63
N PRO A 88 10.70 25.32 0.37
CA PRO A 88 11.59 26.47 0.66
C PRO A 88 11.94 26.64 2.14
N ASN A 89 11.13 26.09 3.05
CA ASN A 89 11.36 26.15 4.49
C ASN A 89 12.16 24.94 5.02
N ASP A 90 12.37 23.90 4.20
CA ASP A 90 13.26 22.80 4.54
C ASP A 90 14.69 23.30 4.75
N ASN A 91 15.14 23.26 5.97
CA ASN A 91 16.49 23.73 6.34
C ASN A 91 17.39 22.61 6.87
N VAL A 92 16.93 21.35 6.78
CA VAL A 92 17.68 20.16 7.23
C VAL A 92 17.89 19.12 6.12
N GLY A 93 17.30 19.34 4.94
CA GLY A 93 17.41 18.42 3.79
C GLY A 93 16.48 17.24 3.92
N PHE A 94 15.23 17.49 4.30
CA PHE A 94 14.19 16.47 4.40
C PHE A 94 12.87 17.01 3.85
N THR A 95 12.60 16.73 2.59
CA THR A 95 11.32 17.00 1.93
C THR A 95 10.83 15.73 1.23
N GLU A 96 9.61 15.30 1.51
CA GLU A 96 9.02 14.08 0.98
C GLU A 96 7.72 14.36 0.23
N GLY A 97 7.51 13.68 -0.90
CA GLY A 97 6.25 13.64 -1.60
C GLY A 97 5.46 12.40 -1.18
N ARG A 98 4.31 12.57 -0.55
CA ARG A 98 3.53 11.48 0.07
C ARG A 98 2.30 11.07 -0.73
N GLY A 99 1.53 12.00 -1.25
CA GLY A 99 0.28 11.78 -1.99
C GLY A 99 0.29 12.48 -3.33
N ILE A 100 -0.42 11.94 -4.33
CA ILE A 100 -0.58 12.56 -5.65
C ILE A 100 -1.96 12.25 -6.22
N ASN A 101 -2.69 13.28 -6.67
CA ASN A 101 -3.96 13.12 -7.37
C ASN A 101 -3.82 13.22 -8.90
N ASN A 102 -4.91 13.07 -9.63
CA ASN A 102 -4.93 13.14 -11.09
C ASN A 102 -4.68 14.55 -11.66
N SER A 103 -4.80 15.59 -10.86
CA SER A 103 -4.40 16.95 -11.21
C SER A 103 -2.90 17.19 -11.02
N ARG A 104 -2.16 16.19 -10.52
CA ARG A 104 -0.74 16.27 -10.14
C ARG A 104 -0.50 17.22 -8.97
N SER A 105 -1.52 17.45 -8.14
CA SER A 105 -1.29 18.04 -6.82
C SER A 105 -0.64 16.99 -5.93
N VAL A 106 0.45 17.37 -5.29
CA VAL A 106 1.21 16.53 -4.37
C VAL A 106 0.94 17.02 -2.95
N ALA A 107 0.61 16.11 -2.05
CA ALA A 107 0.68 16.31 -0.62
C ALA A 107 2.01 15.77 -0.11
N GLY A 108 2.65 16.47 0.83
CA GLY A 108 3.94 16.07 1.35
C GLY A 108 4.27 16.75 2.67
N ASP A 109 5.45 16.45 3.16
CA ASP A 109 5.96 16.99 4.40
C ASP A 109 7.46 17.36 4.28
N TYR A 110 7.89 18.22 5.16
CA TYR A 110 9.28 18.64 5.30
C TYR A 110 9.64 18.81 6.77
N ALA A 111 10.93 18.75 7.08
CA ALA A 111 11.42 18.94 8.43
C ALA A 111 12.13 20.28 8.58
N ILE A 112 12.08 20.85 9.79
CA ILE A 112 12.87 22.02 10.17
C ILE A 112 13.82 21.70 11.32
N SER A 113 14.74 22.63 11.60
CA SER A 113 15.87 22.41 12.51
C SER A 113 15.51 22.19 13.98
N ASP A 114 14.26 22.44 14.40
CA ASP A 114 13.78 22.11 15.73
C ASP A 114 13.33 20.66 15.87
N GLY A 115 13.34 19.90 14.75
CA GLY A 115 12.96 18.49 14.68
C GLY A 115 11.47 18.25 14.48
N THR A 116 10.70 19.30 14.13
CA THR A 116 9.27 19.17 13.81
C THR A 116 9.05 18.95 12.31
N LEU A 117 7.94 18.28 12.00
CA LEU A 117 7.46 18.06 10.64
C LEU A 117 6.30 19.01 10.33
N HIS A 118 6.37 19.61 9.17
CA HIS A 118 5.37 20.50 8.60
C HIS A 118 4.94 19.98 7.24
N SER A 119 3.79 20.39 6.77
CA SER A 119 3.23 19.80 5.56
C SER A 119 2.96 20.86 4.49
N PHE A 120 2.90 20.39 3.25
CA PHE A 120 2.63 21.23 2.10
C PHE A 120 1.73 20.52 1.07
N PHE A 121 1.09 21.35 0.24
CA PHE A 121 0.63 20.96 -1.08
C PHE A 121 1.54 21.60 -2.13
N TRP A 122 1.94 20.82 -3.13
CA TRP A 122 2.74 21.29 -4.24
C TRP A 122 2.01 21.05 -5.56
N SER A 123 2.02 22.05 -6.45
CA SER A 123 1.48 21.90 -7.80
C SER A 123 2.25 22.80 -8.77
N GLY A 124 2.90 22.19 -9.77
CA GLY A 124 3.57 22.92 -10.84
C GLY A 124 4.66 23.90 -10.39
N GLY A 125 5.37 23.60 -9.31
CA GLY A 125 6.43 24.43 -8.74
C GLY A 125 5.97 25.39 -7.64
N THR A 126 4.68 25.41 -7.31
CA THR A 126 4.14 26.27 -6.24
C THR A 126 3.83 25.44 -5.00
N PHE A 127 4.32 25.90 -3.86
CA PHE A 127 4.03 25.34 -2.54
C PHE A 127 2.93 26.13 -1.85
N THR A 128 2.09 25.41 -1.12
CA THR A 128 1.09 25.96 -0.20
C THR A 128 1.22 25.22 1.11
N GLU A 129 1.66 25.91 2.14
CA GLU A 129 1.83 25.35 3.47
C GLU A 129 0.48 24.94 4.07
N TYR A 130 0.50 23.81 4.77
CA TYR A 130 -0.65 23.34 5.51
C TYR A 130 -0.22 22.62 6.79
N ASP A 131 -0.68 23.15 7.92
CA ASP A 131 -0.60 22.44 9.20
C ASP A 131 -1.99 22.41 9.83
N VAL A 132 -2.29 21.34 10.56
CA VAL A 132 -3.50 21.27 11.38
C VAL A 132 -3.42 22.37 12.44
N PRO A 133 -4.43 23.27 12.54
CA PRO A 133 -4.36 24.41 13.46
C PRO A 133 -4.13 24.01 14.92
N SER A 134 -3.22 24.70 15.58
CA SER A 134 -2.89 24.50 17.00
C SER A 134 -2.26 23.15 17.33
N THR A 135 -1.56 22.56 16.39
CA THR A 135 -0.73 21.35 16.58
C THR A 135 0.75 21.70 16.49
N VAL A 136 1.61 20.82 16.97
CA VAL A 136 3.07 20.99 16.94
C VAL A 136 3.66 20.46 15.65
N GLN A 137 3.12 19.36 15.14
CA GLN A 137 3.58 18.72 13.91
C GLN A 137 2.39 18.23 13.09
N THR A 138 2.53 18.28 11.78
CA THR A 138 1.55 17.74 10.83
C THR A 138 2.27 16.95 9.73
N ASN A 139 1.74 15.75 9.42
CA ASN A 139 2.15 14.95 8.27
C ASN A 139 0.96 14.80 7.32
N LEU A 140 1.05 15.32 6.10
CA LEU A 140 0.12 14.99 5.02
C LEU A 140 0.60 13.72 4.30
N LEU A 141 -0.26 12.69 4.24
CA LEU A 141 0.11 11.37 3.74
C LEU A 141 -0.59 11.01 2.43
N SER A 142 -1.74 11.62 2.11
CA SER A 142 -2.46 11.38 0.87
C SER A 142 -3.34 12.56 0.48
N ILE A 143 -3.68 12.64 -0.81
CA ILE A 143 -4.67 13.56 -1.40
C ILE A 143 -5.40 12.82 -2.51
N ASN A 144 -6.75 12.90 -2.53
CA ASN A 144 -7.59 12.34 -3.57
C ASN A 144 -7.91 13.37 -4.69
N ASP A 145 -8.71 12.98 -5.67
CA ASP A 145 -9.05 13.81 -6.83
C ASP A 145 -10.00 14.97 -6.49
N ALA A 146 -10.78 14.86 -5.42
CA ALA A 146 -11.63 15.94 -4.91
C ALA A 146 -10.81 17.00 -4.15
N GLY A 147 -9.57 16.68 -3.78
CA GLY A 147 -8.74 17.51 -2.93
C GLY A 147 -8.93 17.22 -1.45
N ASP A 148 -9.65 16.14 -1.11
CA ASP A 148 -9.69 15.63 0.26
C ASP A 148 -8.38 14.93 0.58
N PHE A 149 -7.95 15.00 1.83
CA PHE A 149 -6.62 14.54 2.22
C PHE A 149 -6.61 13.88 3.60
N THR A 150 -5.59 13.07 3.83
CA THR A 150 -5.37 12.37 5.09
C THR A 150 -3.97 12.60 5.63
N GLY A 151 -3.82 12.31 6.90
CA GLY A 151 -2.54 12.42 7.55
C GLY A 151 -2.57 12.05 9.03
N ALA A 152 -1.58 12.58 9.73
CA ALA A 152 -1.51 12.52 11.18
C ALA A 152 -0.93 13.83 11.73
N PHE A 153 -1.27 14.17 12.96
CA PHE A 153 -0.71 15.32 13.66
C PHE A 153 -0.39 15.00 15.11
N ASP A 154 0.62 15.65 15.63
CA ASP A 154 0.97 15.66 17.05
C ASP A 154 0.44 16.95 17.70
N PRO A 155 -0.58 16.86 18.57
CA PRO A 155 -1.23 18.06 19.10
C PRO A 155 -0.37 18.86 20.08
N ASP A 156 0.55 18.21 20.80
CA ASP A 156 1.23 18.80 21.96
C ASP A 156 2.74 18.58 22.03
N GLY A 157 3.34 17.98 20.96
CA GLY A 157 4.77 17.69 20.92
C GLY A 157 5.19 16.47 21.72
N SER A 158 4.24 15.63 22.13
CA SER A 158 4.53 14.39 22.85
C SER A 158 5.13 13.28 21.98
N GLY A 159 5.08 13.42 20.67
CA GLY A 159 5.40 12.38 19.71
C GLY A 159 4.28 11.34 19.54
N ILE A 160 3.07 11.62 20.06
CA ILE A 160 1.89 10.78 19.91
C ILE A 160 0.98 11.39 18.85
N PHE A 161 0.85 10.69 17.73
CA PHE A 161 0.10 11.16 16.57
C PHE A 161 -1.33 10.68 16.57
N GLN A 162 -2.23 11.55 16.14
CA GLN A 162 -3.62 11.26 15.85
C GLN A 162 -3.85 11.28 14.34
N ALA A 163 -4.52 10.28 13.81
CA ALA A 163 -4.95 10.25 12.42
C ALA A 163 -6.02 11.30 12.15
N PHE A 164 -6.05 11.83 10.92
CA PHE A 164 -7.12 12.70 10.47
C PHE A 164 -7.45 12.50 9.00
N VAL A 165 -8.65 12.95 8.64
CA VAL A 165 -9.11 13.17 7.28
C VAL A 165 -9.74 14.55 7.19
N SER A 166 -9.51 15.24 6.09
CA SER A 166 -10.22 16.46 5.71
C SER A 166 -11.06 16.18 4.49
N ILE A 167 -12.39 16.23 4.62
CA ILE A 167 -13.36 16.05 3.52
C ILE A 167 -14.14 17.35 3.38
N ASP A 168 -14.19 17.91 2.17
CA ASP A 168 -14.82 19.20 1.90
C ASP A 168 -14.39 20.29 2.88
N GLY A 169 -13.12 20.28 3.29
CA GLY A 169 -12.56 21.22 4.26
C GLY A 169 -12.94 20.95 5.72
N THR A 170 -13.68 19.88 5.99
CA THR A 170 -14.05 19.48 7.36
C THR A 170 -13.08 18.44 7.88
N LEU A 171 -12.30 18.80 8.92
CA LEU A 171 -11.35 17.91 9.56
C LEU A 171 -12.04 17.02 10.59
N THR A 172 -11.79 15.72 10.48
CA THR A 172 -12.19 14.70 11.46
C THR A 172 -10.95 13.93 11.89
N SER A 173 -10.71 13.82 13.20
CA SER A 173 -9.56 13.09 13.74
C SER A 173 -9.99 11.91 14.61
N TRP A 174 -9.10 10.92 14.75
CA TRP A 174 -9.30 9.75 15.59
C TRP A 174 -7.98 9.14 16.04
N SER A 175 -8.07 8.28 17.06
CA SER A 175 -7.01 7.34 17.41
C SER A 175 -7.60 5.94 17.51
N VAL A 176 -6.84 4.91 17.14
CA VAL A 176 -7.22 3.52 17.43
C VAL A 176 -7.21 3.34 18.94
N PRO A 177 -8.26 2.77 19.56
CA PRO A 177 -8.33 2.62 21.01
C PRO A 177 -7.15 1.84 21.58
N GLY A 178 -6.43 2.46 22.54
CA GLY A 178 -5.24 1.88 23.17
C GLY A 178 -3.94 2.09 22.41
N ALA A 179 -3.96 2.67 21.22
CA ALA A 179 -2.75 2.95 20.45
C ALA A 179 -1.90 4.08 21.06
N GLY A 180 -0.58 4.00 20.87
CA GLY A 180 0.34 5.11 21.10
C GLY A 180 0.19 6.18 20.02
N SER A 181 0.28 5.79 18.74
CA SER A 181 0.06 6.69 17.60
C SER A 181 -0.80 6.03 16.54
N THR A 182 -1.55 6.84 15.79
CA THR A 182 -2.40 6.40 14.66
C THR A 182 -2.15 7.30 13.45
N PHE A 183 -1.96 6.69 12.27
CA PHE A 183 -1.67 7.38 11.01
C PHE A 183 -2.68 6.98 9.94
N ALA A 184 -3.28 7.95 9.23
CA ALA A 184 -4.16 7.73 8.09
C ALA A 184 -3.38 7.93 6.80
N TYR A 185 -3.08 6.82 6.09
CA TYR A 185 -2.14 6.82 4.96
C TYR A 185 -2.78 7.04 3.60
N GLU A 186 -4.03 6.65 3.42
CA GLU A 186 -4.71 6.79 2.13
C GLU A 186 -6.21 6.91 2.30
N ILE A 187 -6.83 7.70 1.43
CA ILE A 187 -8.26 7.81 1.24
C ILE A 187 -8.58 7.58 -0.24
N ASN A 188 -9.61 6.80 -0.57
CA ASN A 188 -10.05 6.64 -1.95
C ASN A 188 -10.89 7.83 -2.45
N ASN A 189 -11.11 7.91 -3.77
CA ASN A 189 -11.87 9.01 -4.36
C ASN A 189 -13.37 8.99 -4.01
N SER A 190 -13.90 7.83 -3.61
CA SER A 190 -15.28 7.69 -3.14
C SER A 190 -15.48 8.10 -1.68
N ASN A 191 -14.42 8.41 -0.95
CA ASN A 191 -14.42 8.69 0.49
C ASN A 191 -15.03 7.57 1.35
N GLU A 192 -15.03 6.32 0.82
CA GLU A 192 -15.63 5.17 1.50
C GLU A 192 -14.71 4.52 2.50
N LEU A 193 -13.39 4.62 2.27
CA LEU A 193 -12.40 3.91 3.06
C LEU A 193 -11.18 4.79 3.30
N VAL A 194 -10.64 4.70 4.52
CA VAL A 194 -9.31 5.20 4.89
C VAL A 194 -8.51 4.04 5.44
N VAL A 195 -7.28 3.87 4.95
CA VAL A 195 -6.35 2.85 5.46
C VAL A 195 -5.15 3.48 6.14
N GLY A 196 -4.51 2.74 7.03
CA GLY A 196 -3.33 3.21 7.72
C GLY A 196 -2.75 2.18 8.68
N TYR A 197 -1.98 2.65 9.64
CA TYR A 197 -1.44 1.84 10.71
C TYR A 197 -1.48 2.57 12.05
N TYR A 198 -1.35 1.81 13.11
CA TYR A 198 -1.20 2.32 14.48
C TYR A 198 -0.08 1.58 15.21
N LEU A 199 0.40 2.18 16.29
CA LEU A 199 1.41 1.61 17.16
C LEU A 199 0.77 1.10 18.44
N ASP A 200 1.00 -0.19 18.76
CA ASP A 200 0.79 -0.76 20.10
C ASP A 200 2.18 -1.01 20.71
N GLY A 201 2.60 -0.11 21.60
CA GLY A 201 3.99 -0.04 22.02
C GLY A 201 4.92 0.24 20.84
N ALA A 202 5.78 -0.73 20.50
CA ALA A 202 6.70 -0.65 19.35
C ALA A 202 6.22 -1.47 18.14
N VAL A 203 5.04 -2.09 18.20
CA VAL A 203 4.51 -2.95 17.14
C VAL A 203 3.59 -2.15 16.24
N LEU A 204 3.78 -2.29 14.93
CA LEU A 204 2.94 -1.69 13.91
C LEU A 204 1.82 -2.65 13.52
N HIS A 205 0.59 -2.17 13.52
CA HIS A 205 -0.60 -2.90 13.11
C HIS A 205 -1.38 -2.14 12.06
N GLY A 206 -1.85 -2.84 11.02
CA GLY A 206 -2.75 -2.25 10.04
C GLY A 206 -4.14 -1.97 10.60
N TYR A 207 -4.83 -0.98 10.04
CA TYR A 207 -6.25 -0.75 10.27
C TYR A 207 -6.91 -0.13 9.03
N TYR A 208 -8.23 -0.19 8.99
CA TYR A 208 -9.02 0.67 8.10
C TYR A 208 -10.22 1.27 8.84
N ARG A 209 -10.65 2.44 8.37
CA ARG A 209 -11.85 3.16 8.84
C ARG A 209 -12.83 3.21 7.69
N ASP A 210 -14.06 2.72 7.91
CA ASP A 210 -15.11 2.73 6.90
C ASP A 210 -15.88 4.07 6.83
N VAL A 211 -16.76 4.21 5.85
CA VAL A 211 -17.58 5.40 5.60
C VAL A 211 -18.43 5.81 6.81
N ASN A 212 -18.80 4.86 7.69
CA ASN A 212 -19.56 5.13 8.91
C ASN A 212 -18.67 5.57 10.07
N GLY A 213 -17.34 5.65 9.85
CA GLY A 213 -16.37 5.97 10.88
C GLY A 213 -15.98 4.81 11.77
N VAL A 214 -16.40 3.57 11.44
CA VAL A 214 -16.05 2.38 12.23
C VAL A 214 -14.61 1.98 11.94
N LEU A 215 -13.83 1.77 13.00
CA LEU A 215 -12.46 1.30 12.94
C LEU A 215 -12.42 -0.23 12.95
N HIS A 216 -11.75 -0.80 11.96
CA HIS A 216 -11.49 -2.23 11.84
C HIS A 216 -10.00 -2.48 12.09
N PHE A 217 -9.70 -3.11 13.23
CA PHE A 217 -8.32 -3.35 13.69
C PHE A 217 -8.24 -4.55 14.64
N PRO A 218 -7.09 -5.25 14.81
CA PRO A 218 -5.92 -5.16 13.94
C PRO A 218 -6.17 -5.83 12.57
N ILE A 219 -5.51 -5.32 11.54
CA ILE A 219 -5.49 -5.93 10.21
C ILE A 219 -4.07 -6.46 9.96
N ASP A 220 -3.88 -7.71 10.36
CA ASP A 220 -2.57 -8.35 10.33
C ASP A 220 -2.65 -9.73 9.67
N PRO A 221 -1.76 -10.01 8.70
CA PRO A 221 -1.59 -11.38 8.22
C PRO A 221 -1.15 -12.32 9.36
N SER A 222 -1.60 -13.57 9.32
CA SER A 222 -1.20 -14.55 10.34
C SER A 222 0.32 -14.73 10.39
N GLY A 223 0.89 -14.61 11.59
CA GLY A 223 2.33 -14.73 11.83
C GLY A 223 3.14 -13.47 11.52
N SER A 224 2.51 -12.36 11.18
CA SER A 224 3.19 -11.07 11.07
C SER A 224 3.63 -10.57 12.45
N VAL A 225 4.75 -9.84 12.47
CA VAL A 225 5.25 -9.12 13.65
C VAL A 225 5.13 -7.61 13.50
N ALA A 226 4.77 -7.14 12.31
CA ALA A 226 4.45 -5.75 11.99
C ALA A 226 3.64 -5.71 10.71
N THR A 227 2.66 -4.82 10.60
CA THR A 227 1.85 -4.60 9.39
C THR A 227 1.61 -3.12 9.20
N VAL A 228 1.74 -2.66 7.94
CA VAL A 228 1.42 -1.29 7.53
C VAL A 228 0.59 -1.34 6.25
N LEU A 229 -0.54 -0.65 6.22
CA LEU A 229 -1.36 -0.44 5.04
C LEU A 229 -1.05 0.95 4.48
N PHE A 230 -0.67 1.03 3.21
CA PHE A 230 -0.20 2.26 2.59
C PHE A 230 -1.12 2.80 1.51
N GLY A 231 -1.57 1.95 0.58
CA GLY A 231 -2.28 2.35 -0.62
C GLY A 231 -3.65 1.73 -0.70
N LEU A 232 -4.56 2.45 -1.34
CA LEU A 232 -5.97 2.08 -1.51
C LEU A 232 -6.46 2.64 -2.85
N ASN A 233 -7.33 1.90 -3.55
CA ASN A 233 -8.02 2.39 -4.74
C ASN A 233 -9.55 2.37 -4.56
N ASP A 234 -10.31 2.85 -5.56
CA ASP A 234 -11.77 2.93 -5.50
C ASP A 234 -12.47 1.55 -5.58
N LYS A 235 -11.72 0.48 -5.84
CA LYS A 235 -12.19 -0.91 -5.73
C LYS A 235 -11.99 -1.50 -4.34
N ASN A 236 -11.56 -0.69 -3.38
CA ASN A 236 -11.19 -1.11 -2.03
C ASN A 236 -10.07 -2.18 -2.02
N TRP A 237 -9.19 -2.15 -3.04
CA TRP A 237 -7.98 -2.93 -3.04
C TRP A 237 -6.92 -2.19 -2.25
N VAL A 238 -6.38 -2.84 -1.24
CA VAL A 238 -5.42 -2.26 -0.30
C VAL A 238 -4.06 -2.88 -0.54
N VAL A 239 -3.02 -2.06 -0.51
CA VAL A 239 -1.63 -2.52 -0.57
C VAL A 239 -0.85 -2.01 0.64
N GLY A 240 0.21 -2.73 0.96
CA GLY A 240 1.05 -2.41 2.12
C GLY A 240 2.24 -3.33 2.22
N ARG A 241 2.71 -3.52 3.44
CA ARG A 241 3.74 -4.50 3.79
C ARG A 241 3.47 -5.13 5.14
N TYR A 242 4.07 -6.30 5.36
CA TYR A 242 4.15 -6.91 6.69
C TYR A 242 5.51 -7.57 6.88
N ALA A 243 5.94 -7.69 8.12
CA ALA A 243 7.17 -8.38 8.48
C ALA A 243 6.85 -9.74 9.10
N SER A 244 7.57 -10.77 8.68
CA SER A 244 7.48 -12.13 9.22
C SER A 244 8.82 -12.84 9.07
N ALA A 245 9.27 -13.55 10.11
CA ALA A 245 10.48 -14.37 10.08
C ALA A 245 11.75 -13.62 9.59
N GLY A 246 11.85 -12.30 9.85
CA GLY A 246 13.01 -11.49 9.45
C GLY A 246 12.99 -11.02 7.98
N VAL A 247 11.89 -11.23 7.28
CA VAL A 247 11.66 -10.76 5.90
C VAL A 247 10.50 -9.77 5.90
N THR A 248 10.62 -8.71 5.10
CA THR A 248 9.53 -7.79 4.84
C THR A 248 8.89 -8.13 3.50
N HIS A 249 7.62 -8.44 3.54
CA HIS A 249 6.81 -8.88 2.41
C HIS A 249 5.87 -7.77 1.94
N GLY A 250 5.70 -7.64 0.64
CA GLY A 250 4.62 -6.83 0.08
C GLY A 250 3.26 -7.49 0.36
N LEU A 251 2.31 -6.66 0.79
CA LEU A 251 0.96 -7.06 1.17
C LEU A 251 -0.07 -6.52 0.18
N PHE A 252 -0.92 -7.41 -0.32
CA PHE A 252 -2.16 -7.04 -1.00
C PHE A 252 -3.33 -7.56 -0.16
N PHE A 253 -4.25 -6.68 0.20
CA PHE A 253 -5.35 -6.98 1.11
C PHE A 253 -6.69 -6.61 0.49
N LEU A 254 -7.64 -7.53 0.58
CA LEU A 254 -9.04 -7.31 0.22
C LEU A 254 -9.88 -7.38 1.49
N PRO A 255 -10.41 -6.26 1.97
CA PRO A 255 -11.31 -6.28 3.11
C PRO A 255 -12.47 -7.27 2.93
N PRO A 256 -12.93 -7.95 4.00
CA PRO A 256 -12.48 -7.73 5.38
C PRO A 256 -11.29 -8.59 5.83
N SER A 257 -10.81 -9.61 5.07
CA SER A 257 -9.88 -10.59 5.64
C SER A 257 -8.99 -11.36 4.64
N ASN A 258 -8.99 -11.00 3.36
CA ASN A 258 -8.21 -11.74 2.36
C ASN A 258 -6.84 -11.09 2.16
N PHE A 259 -5.78 -11.80 2.54
CA PHE A 259 -4.39 -11.35 2.44
C PHE A 259 -3.64 -12.13 1.36
N PHE A 260 -2.81 -11.42 0.59
CA PHE A 260 -1.92 -12.00 -0.42
C PHE A 260 -0.54 -11.39 -0.29
N THR A 261 0.47 -12.24 -0.41
CA THR A 261 1.87 -11.84 -0.35
C THR A 261 2.42 -11.67 -1.74
N PHE A 262 3.20 -10.60 -1.92
CA PHE A 262 4.02 -10.40 -3.10
C PHE A 262 5.45 -10.05 -2.68
N ASP A 263 6.41 -10.85 -3.14
CA ASP A 263 7.83 -10.59 -2.92
C ASP A 263 8.50 -10.30 -4.25
N TYR A 264 9.24 -9.20 -4.31
CA TYR A 264 10.09 -8.89 -5.45
C TYR A 264 11.18 -9.96 -5.56
N PRO A 265 11.40 -10.55 -6.76
CA PRO A 265 12.32 -11.67 -6.90
C PRO A 265 13.74 -11.37 -6.40
N GLY A 266 14.22 -12.17 -5.46
CA GLY A 266 15.58 -12.07 -4.91
C GLY A 266 15.76 -10.99 -3.83
N SER A 267 14.71 -10.30 -3.41
CA SER A 267 14.76 -9.33 -2.30
C SER A 267 14.26 -9.94 -1.00
N THR A 268 14.82 -9.49 0.11
CA THR A 268 14.33 -9.77 1.48
C THR A 268 13.47 -8.63 2.04
N PHE A 269 13.29 -7.58 1.25
CA PHE A 269 12.43 -6.45 1.58
C PHE A 269 11.61 -6.06 0.37
N THR A 270 10.29 -6.19 0.46
CA THR A 270 9.33 -5.72 -0.54
C THR A 270 8.24 -4.93 0.14
N SER A 271 7.89 -3.77 -0.42
CA SER A 271 6.77 -2.95 0.03
C SER A 271 5.92 -2.55 -1.18
N LEU A 272 4.60 -2.70 -1.08
CA LEU A 272 3.63 -2.18 -2.03
C LEU A 272 3.08 -0.88 -1.44
N ASN A 273 3.33 0.26 -2.09
CA ASN A 273 3.08 1.56 -1.46
C ASN A 273 1.83 2.27 -1.99
N GLY A 274 1.55 2.16 -3.29
CA GLY A 274 0.36 2.75 -3.90
C GLY A 274 -0.25 1.84 -4.95
N ILE A 275 -1.56 1.96 -5.17
CA ILE A 275 -2.30 1.21 -6.18
C ILE A 275 -3.38 2.10 -6.79
N ASN A 276 -3.52 2.07 -8.13
CA ASN A 276 -4.60 2.75 -8.83
C ASN A 276 -5.72 1.81 -9.28
N ASP A 277 -6.82 2.33 -9.83
CA ASP A 277 -7.99 1.55 -10.26
C ASP A 277 -7.72 0.62 -11.44
N ARG A 278 -6.65 0.88 -12.20
CA ARG A 278 -6.21 -0.03 -13.26
C ARG A 278 -5.42 -1.22 -12.71
N GLY A 279 -5.24 -1.30 -11.39
CA GLY A 279 -4.46 -2.33 -10.71
C GLY A 279 -2.96 -2.20 -10.96
N ILE A 280 -2.47 -0.98 -11.25
CA ILE A 280 -1.04 -0.70 -11.29
C ILE A 280 -0.60 -0.34 -9.88
N ILE A 281 0.42 -1.02 -9.41
CA ILE A 281 1.03 -0.86 -8.10
C ILE A 281 2.37 -0.17 -8.28
N CYS A 282 2.67 0.84 -7.47
CA CYS A 282 4.03 1.29 -7.21
C CYS A 282 4.52 0.73 -5.88
N GLY A 283 5.80 0.41 -5.82
CA GLY A 283 6.41 -0.17 -4.62
C GLY A 283 7.91 -0.09 -4.66
N ARG A 284 8.54 -0.60 -3.61
CA ARG A 284 10.01 -0.66 -3.50
C ARG A 284 10.49 -2.03 -3.05
N TYR A 285 11.72 -2.33 -3.43
CA TYR A 285 12.47 -3.49 -2.96
C TYR A 285 13.90 -3.07 -2.61
N VAL A 286 14.58 -3.85 -1.81
CA VAL A 286 15.99 -3.59 -1.47
C VAL A 286 16.89 -4.62 -2.13
N ALA A 287 17.91 -4.13 -2.84
CA ALA A 287 18.99 -4.94 -3.39
C ALA A 287 20.34 -4.31 -3.05
N SER A 288 21.26 -5.12 -2.52
CA SER A 288 22.60 -4.67 -2.10
C SER A 288 22.58 -3.44 -1.16
N GLY A 289 21.54 -3.34 -0.30
CA GLY A 289 21.39 -2.25 0.67
C GLY A 289 20.85 -0.94 0.08
N ILE A 290 20.41 -0.95 -1.20
CA ILE A 290 19.83 0.21 -1.89
C ILE A 290 18.35 -0.09 -2.17
N ALA A 291 17.49 0.87 -1.88
CA ALA A 291 16.07 0.81 -2.22
C ALA A 291 15.85 1.25 -3.67
N HIS A 292 15.12 0.44 -4.41
CA HIS A 292 14.77 0.63 -5.81
C HIS A 292 13.26 0.66 -5.96
N GLY A 293 12.76 1.55 -6.82
CA GLY A 293 11.35 1.60 -7.19
C GLY A 293 10.96 0.53 -8.21
N PHE A 294 9.71 0.07 -8.16
CA PHE A 294 9.12 -0.75 -9.22
C PHE A 294 7.67 -0.39 -9.48
N LEU A 295 7.21 -0.74 -10.69
CA LEU A 295 5.80 -0.83 -11.03
C LEU A 295 5.42 -2.28 -11.25
N ALA A 296 4.28 -2.68 -10.72
CA ALA A 296 3.70 -4.00 -10.94
C ALA A 296 2.21 -3.88 -11.33
N ARG A 297 1.61 -4.96 -11.81
CA ARG A 297 0.21 -5.00 -12.21
C ARG A 297 -0.47 -6.22 -11.62
N VAL A 298 -1.66 -6.02 -11.10
CA VAL A 298 -2.58 -7.11 -10.77
C VAL A 298 -3.14 -7.69 -12.07
N ARG A 299 -2.96 -9.01 -12.28
CA ARG A 299 -3.48 -9.77 -13.43
C ARG A 299 -4.62 -10.67 -12.99
N GLY A 300 -5.67 -10.73 -13.78
CA GLY A 300 -6.84 -11.57 -13.50
C GLY A 300 -7.70 -11.02 -12.36
N THR A 301 -8.60 -11.87 -11.86
CA THR A 301 -9.34 -11.55 -10.63
C THR A 301 -8.35 -11.64 -9.48
N PRO A 302 -8.32 -10.67 -8.54
CA PRO A 302 -7.48 -10.80 -7.36
C PRO A 302 -7.65 -12.18 -6.76
N PRO A 303 -6.57 -12.83 -6.33
CA PRO A 303 -6.67 -14.21 -5.82
C PRO A 303 -7.71 -14.25 -4.70
N THR A 304 -8.66 -15.18 -4.78
CA THR A 304 -9.70 -15.37 -3.75
C THR A 304 -9.33 -16.46 -2.76
N GLN A 305 -8.10 -16.96 -2.79
CA GLN A 305 -7.64 -18.02 -1.91
C GLN A 305 -7.08 -17.42 -0.61
N PRO A 306 -7.63 -17.79 0.56
CA PRO A 306 -6.97 -17.52 1.83
C PRO A 306 -5.61 -18.25 1.85
N MET A 307 -4.61 -17.68 2.51
CA MET A 307 -3.34 -18.37 2.79
C MET A 307 -3.65 -19.78 3.30
N ALA A 308 -3.04 -20.80 2.70
CA ALA A 308 -3.27 -22.18 3.05
C ALA A 308 -3.08 -22.39 4.58
N PRO A 309 -4.03 -23.07 5.26
CA PRO A 309 -3.86 -23.39 6.68
C PRO A 309 -2.77 -24.45 6.81
N GLY A 310 -1.55 -24.04 7.05
CA GLY A 310 -0.39 -24.94 7.15
C GLY A 310 0.89 -24.31 7.64
N MET A 311 0.99 -22.98 7.69
CA MET A 311 2.11 -22.28 8.32
C MET A 311 1.63 -21.58 9.61
N MET A 312 1.16 -22.35 10.56
CA MET A 312 1.10 -21.91 11.96
C MET A 312 2.43 -22.26 12.61
N PRO A 313 3.34 -21.33 12.87
CA PRO A 313 4.39 -21.61 13.84
C PRO A 313 3.73 -21.63 15.22
N ASN A 314 3.87 -22.77 15.92
CA ASN A 314 3.64 -22.85 17.34
C ASN A 314 4.35 -21.69 18.05
N LYS A 315 3.55 -20.96 18.88
CA LYS A 315 3.94 -20.10 20.01
C LYS A 315 5.35 -19.52 19.92
N ALA A 316 5.43 -18.23 19.62
CA ALA A 316 6.67 -17.47 19.55
C ALA A 316 7.56 -17.68 20.78
N PRO A 317 8.87 -17.90 20.60
CA PRO A 317 9.81 -17.60 21.67
C PRO A 317 9.92 -16.08 21.78
N SER A 318 9.71 -15.58 22.99
CA SER A 318 10.00 -14.21 23.35
C SER A 318 11.52 -13.97 23.25
N LEU A 319 11.97 -13.42 22.15
CA LEU A 319 13.27 -12.75 22.00
C LEU A 319 13.07 -11.63 20.98
N VAL A 320 12.63 -10.49 21.49
CA VAL A 320 12.75 -9.23 20.79
C VAL A 320 14.22 -8.83 20.82
N ALA A 321 14.97 -9.15 19.78
CA ALA A 321 16.13 -8.35 19.47
C ALA A 321 15.59 -7.02 18.91
N PRO A 322 16.06 -5.84 19.35
CA PRO A 322 15.68 -4.60 18.73
C PRO A 322 16.15 -4.65 17.29
N LEU A 323 15.20 -4.74 16.35
CA LEU A 323 15.44 -4.44 14.96
C LEU A 323 15.77 -2.95 14.96
N ASN A 324 17.05 -2.62 14.86
CA ASN A 324 17.51 -1.31 14.41
C ASN A 324 17.51 -1.41 12.86
N PRO A 325 16.43 -1.08 12.17
CA PRO A 325 16.42 -1.06 10.73
C PRO A 325 17.33 0.08 10.26
N SER A 326 18.00 -0.16 9.12
CA SER A 326 18.78 0.88 8.47
C SER A 326 17.86 2.05 8.05
N PRO A 327 18.35 3.27 7.86
CA PRO A 327 17.57 4.40 7.37
C PRO A 327 16.76 4.09 6.11
N ALA A 328 17.21 3.19 5.25
CA ALA A 328 16.48 2.72 4.07
C ALA A 328 15.23 1.88 4.37
N GLU A 329 15.11 1.33 5.59
CA GLU A 329 13.97 0.53 6.03
C GLU A 329 12.89 1.40 6.69
N TRP A 330 13.25 2.62 7.10
CA TRP A 330 12.40 3.56 7.83
C TRP A 330 11.91 4.76 7.00
N GLY A 331 12.09 4.77 5.68
CA GLY A 331 11.61 5.86 4.83
C GLY A 331 10.13 6.28 5.04
N ASP A 332 9.43 5.64 5.97
CA ASP A 332 8.05 5.92 6.37
C ASP A 332 7.91 6.08 7.89
N ALA A 333 9.00 6.04 8.64
CA ALA A 333 9.00 6.28 10.08
C ALA A 333 9.90 7.48 10.36
N MET A 334 9.40 8.37 11.18
CA MET A 334 10.02 9.64 11.61
C MET A 334 11.51 9.57 11.83
N PRO A 335 12.24 10.67 11.63
CA PRO A 335 13.63 10.76 12.04
C PRO A 335 13.74 10.40 13.53
N ALA A 336 14.58 9.41 13.83
CA ALA A 336 14.91 9.06 15.21
C ALA A 336 15.54 10.28 15.87
N ARG A 337 15.00 10.68 17.02
CA ARG A 337 15.59 11.68 17.90
C ARG A 337 16.96 11.25 18.42
#